data_fb46ac38a5a5ef6b352eb76779ba5478
#
_entry.id   fb46ac38a5a5ef6b352eb76779ba5478
#
_cell.length_a   1.000
_cell.length_b   1.000
_cell.length_c   1.000
_cell.angle_alpha   90.00
_cell.angle_beta   90.00
_cell.angle_gamma   90.00
#
_symmetry.space_group_name_H-M   'P 1'
#
loop_
_entity.id
_entity.type
_entity.pdbx_description
1 polymer ?
#
loop_
_entity_poly.entity_id
_entity_poly.type
_entity_poly.pdbx_seq_one_letter_code
_entity_poly.pdbx_strand_id
1 'polypeptide(L)'
;MPEFIWRSVLILQASTAIYTAGPAFWGLVNSAWNLCTIGKRQSPININTSQIIFDPFLPPLRLTMEGKKVSGTMINTGRHVIFRLDKQNPVNISGGPLLYNHRLEEIMLHFGSENGIGSEHFMNKESAAGEVQLIHYNQDLYNNVSEASRNPNGLAIISLFINVADNSNPFLNRMLNRETITRISFRNEANFIQDLSIEELYPESFGFLTYQGSMTIPPCYETVTWIIIDRPLNITSMQMHSLRLLSQNQPSQIFQSMSDNFRPVQPLFHRGLRGNLDFRKPGRKCKGANYKLHVDRLMSSKNLD
;
A
#
# COMPACT_ATOMS: atom_id res chain seq x y z
N MET A 1 -19.97 20.67 27.95
CA MET A 1 -18.54 20.27 27.92
C MET A 1 -18.22 18.82 28.33
N PRO A 2 -19.13 17.82 28.44
CA PRO A 2 -18.75 16.43 28.68
C PRO A 2 -18.55 15.57 27.39
N GLU A 3 -19.16 15.92 26.29
CA GLU A 3 -19.11 15.05 25.06
C GLU A 3 -17.77 15.04 24.33
N PHE A 4 -16.97 16.09 24.45
CA PHE A 4 -15.65 16.16 23.80
C PHE A 4 -14.61 15.24 24.45
N ILE A 5 -14.72 15.04 25.76
CA ILE A 5 -13.78 14.20 26.52
C ILE A 5 -14.03 12.71 26.23
N TRP A 6 -15.28 12.30 26.07
CA TRP A 6 -15.62 10.90 25.78
C TRP A 6 -15.24 10.47 24.36
N ARG A 7 -15.33 11.36 23.37
CA ARG A 7 -14.87 11.06 22.01
C ARG A 7 -13.34 10.90 21.94
N SER A 8 -12.60 11.74 22.66
CA SER A 8 -11.14 11.65 22.72
C SER A 8 -10.66 10.39 23.46
N VAL A 9 -11.34 9.98 24.51
CA VAL A 9 -11.02 8.76 25.27
C VAL A 9 -11.37 7.51 24.47
N LEU A 10 -12.48 7.50 23.72
CA LEU A 10 -12.84 6.38 22.85
C LEU A 10 -11.86 6.22 21.67
N ILE A 11 -11.37 7.31 21.09
CA ILE A 11 -10.35 7.28 20.02
C ILE A 11 -9.01 6.80 20.59
N LEU A 12 -8.62 7.21 21.78
CA LEU A 12 -7.44 6.73 22.48
C LEU A 12 -7.54 5.25 22.88
N GLN A 13 -8.69 4.79 23.35
CA GLN A 13 -8.93 3.37 23.65
C GLN A 13 -8.97 2.50 22.39
N ALA A 14 -9.57 2.99 21.30
CA ALA A 14 -9.56 2.27 20.04
C ALA A 14 -8.13 2.16 19.46
N SER A 15 -7.32 3.21 19.56
CA SER A 15 -5.92 3.17 19.12
C SER A 15 -5.09 2.19 19.95
N THR A 16 -5.22 2.20 21.29
CA THR A 16 -4.53 1.22 22.16
C THR A 16 -4.98 -0.22 21.90
N ALA A 17 -6.26 -0.46 21.61
CA ALA A 17 -6.76 -1.79 21.29
C ALA A 17 -6.17 -2.35 19.98
N ILE A 18 -5.90 -1.52 18.98
CA ILE A 18 -5.19 -1.93 17.75
C ILE A 18 -3.76 -2.36 18.07
N TYR A 19 -3.10 -1.70 19.00
CA TYR A 19 -1.71 -1.99 19.37
C TYR A 19 -1.55 -3.25 20.23
N THR A 20 -2.57 -3.60 21.02
CA THR A 20 -2.50 -4.73 21.98
C THR A 20 -3.14 -6.00 21.46
N ALA A 21 -4.11 -5.91 20.54
CA ALA A 21 -4.79 -7.07 19.98
C ALA A 21 -4.24 -7.39 18.58
N GLY A 22 -3.69 -8.59 18.41
CA GLY A 22 -3.28 -9.09 17.11
C GLY A 22 -4.47 -9.18 16.12
N PRO A 23 -4.19 -9.29 14.81
CA PRO A 23 -5.23 -9.27 13.74
C PRO A 23 -6.38 -10.26 13.92
N ALA A 24 -6.13 -11.41 14.56
CA ALA A 24 -7.15 -12.43 14.84
C ALA A 24 -8.25 -11.95 15.81
N PHE A 25 -7.97 -10.91 16.59
CA PHE A 25 -8.87 -10.44 17.66
C PHE A 25 -9.56 -9.11 17.33
N TRP A 26 -9.28 -8.47 16.20
CA TRP A 26 -9.80 -7.14 15.86
C TRP A 26 -11.32 -7.05 15.95
N GLY A 27 -12.06 -8.00 15.37
CA GLY A 27 -13.52 -7.99 15.43
C GLY A 27 -14.10 -8.30 16.81
N LEU A 28 -13.32 -8.87 17.73
CA LEU A 28 -13.72 -9.10 19.12
C LEU A 28 -13.50 -7.87 20.00
N VAL A 29 -12.45 -7.11 19.70
CA VAL A 29 -12.09 -5.92 20.49
C VAL A 29 -13.01 -4.74 20.21
N ASN A 30 -13.48 -4.62 18.95
CA ASN A 30 -14.37 -3.52 18.55
C ASN A 30 -15.41 -4.03 17.56
N SER A 31 -16.68 -3.91 17.91
CA SER A 31 -17.81 -4.33 17.06
C SER A 31 -17.84 -3.63 15.69
N ALA A 32 -17.34 -2.39 15.58
CA ALA A 32 -17.20 -1.68 14.33
C ALA A 32 -16.17 -2.33 13.38
N TRP A 33 -15.34 -3.24 13.87
CA TRP A 33 -14.33 -4.00 13.10
C TRP A 33 -14.75 -5.44 12.81
N ASN A 34 -16.03 -5.75 12.97
CA ASN A 34 -16.57 -7.10 12.80
C ASN A 34 -16.22 -7.70 11.41
N LEU A 35 -16.17 -6.87 10.35
CA LEU A 35 -15.76 -7.32 9.01
C LEU A 35 -14.37 -7.95 8.99
N CYS A 36 -13.45 -7.56 9.87
CA CYS A 36 -12.13 -8.17 9.96
C CYS A 36 -12.18 -9.68 10.27
N THR A 37 -13.26 -10.14 10.91
CA THR A 37 -13.46 -11.55 11.33
C THR A 37 -14.45 -12.28 10.43
N ILE A 38 -15.61 -11.66 10.10
CA ILE A 38 -16.68 -12.35 9.37
C ILE A 38 -16.70 -12.09 7.87
N GLY A 39 -15.92 -11.10 7.40
CA GLY A 39 -15.86 -10.73 6.00
C GLY A 39 -15.45 -11.89 5.10
N LYS A 40 -15.98 -11.91 3.88
CA LYS A 40 -15.74 -12.98 2.89
C LYS A 40 -14.80 -12.58 1.77
N ARG A 41 -14.45 -11.30 1.68
CA ARG A 41 -13.52 -10.75 0.69
C ARG A 41 -12.32 -10.08 1.36
N GLN A 42 -11.83 -10.68 2.44
CA GLN A 42 -10.73 -10.14 3.23
C GLN A 42 -9.37 -10.25 2.52
N SER A 43 -8.49 -9.31 2.82
CA SER A 43 -7.10 -9.22 2.36
C SER A 43 -6.15 -9.18 3.57
N PRO A 44 -4.86 -9.52 3.38
CA PRO A 44 -4.23 -10.00 2.15
C PRO A 44 -4.55 -11.47 1.85
N ILE A 45 -4.09 -11.99 0.70
CA ILE A 45 -4.29 -13.40 0.30
C ILE A 45 -2.97 -14.06 -0.11
N ASN A 46 -2.96 -15.39 -0.10
CA ASN A 46 -1.93 -16.15 -0.80
C ASN A 46 -2.35 -16.33 -2.27
N ILE A 47 -1.53 -15.81 -3.17
CA ILE A 47 -1.74 -15.84 -4.61
C ILE A 47 -1.14 -17.14 -5.15
N ASN A 48 -1.99 -18.06 -5.60
CA ASN A 48 -1.55 -19.24 -6.31
C ASN A 48 -1.53 -18.93 -7.81
N THR A 49 -0.34 -18.83 -8.40
CA THR A 49 -0.15 -18.46 -9.81
C THR A 49 -0.81 -19.42 -10.79
N SER A 50 -1.02 -20.70 -10.41
CA SER A 50 -1.74 -21.68 -11.23
C SER A 50 -3.24 -21.40 -11.34
N GLN A 51 -3.82 -20.64 -10.42
CA GLN A 51 -5.25 -20.29 -10.37
C GLN A 51 -5.56 -18.95 -11.04
N ILE A 52 -4.55 -18.22 -11.50
CA ILE A 52 -4.75 -16.93 -12.16
C ILE A 52 -5.37 -17.14 -13.54
N ILE A 53 -6.46 -16.43 -13.80
CA ILE A 53 -7.10 -16.37 -15.10
C ILE A 53 -6.38 -15.32 -15.93
N PHE A 54 -5.75 -15.75 -17.02
CA PHE A 54 -5.15 -14.84 -17.97
C PHE A 54 -6.23 -14.06 -18.72
N ASP A 55 -6.18 -12.72 -18.62
CA ASP A 55 -7.07 -11.80 -19.31
C ASP A 55 -6.26 -10.86 -20.23
N PRO A 56 -6.19 -11.17 -21.52
CA PRO A 56 -5.43 -10.36 -22.48
C PRO A 56 -6.08 -9.00 -22.77
N PHE A 57 -7.31 -8.77 -22.34
CA PHE A 57 -8.07 -7.55 -22.58
C PHE A 57 -7.96 -6.53 -21.44
N LEU A 58 -7.26 -6.87 -20.36
CA LEU A 58 -6.95 -5.88 -19.32
C LEU A 58 -6.08 -4.77 -19.90
N PRO A 59 -6.57 -3.52 -19.98
CA PRO A 59 -5.78 -2.42 -20.52
C PRO A 59 -4.58 -2.11 -19.60
N PRO A 60 -3.53 -1.44 -20.13
CA PRO A 60 -2.42 -0.99 -19.29
C PRO A 60 -2.89 0.00 -18.22
N LEU A 61 -2.19 0.00 -17.09
CA LEU A 61 -2.35 1.05 -16.08
C LEU A 61 -1.87 2.39 -16.64
N ARG A 62 -2.58 3.46 -16.30
CA ARG A 62 -2.25 4.83 -16.67
C ARG A 62 -2.04 5.66 -15.41
N LEU A 63 -0.91 6.34 -15.38
CA LEU A 63 -0.57 7.30 -14.32
C LEU A 63 -0.74 8.71 -14.89
N THR A 64 -1.58 9.51 -14.27
CA THR A 64 -1.79 10.93 -14.65
C THR A 64 -1.32 11.82 -13.52
N MET A 65 -0.45 12.76 -13.82
CA MET A 65 0.15 13.66 -12.82
C MET A 65 0.16 15.10 -13.30
N GLU A 66 -0.04 16.04 -12.37
CA GLU A 66 0.28 17.44 -12.56
C GLU A 66 1.73 17.67 -12.12
N GLY A 67 2.62 17.95 -13.10
CA GLY A 67 4.06 18.11 -12.85
C GLY A 67 4.85 16.79 -12.85
N LYS A 68 6.14 16.90 -12.52
CA LYS A 68 7.08 15.74 -12.55
C LYS A 68 7.42 15.22 -11.17
N LYS A 69 7.17 15.97 -10.14
CA LYS A 69 7.60 15.68 -8.77
C LYS A 69 6.45 15.85 -7.79
N VAL A 70 6.48 15.06 -6.76
CA VAL A 70 5.55 15.12 -5.63
C VAL A 70 6.32 15.40 -4.35
N SER A 71 5.62 16.02 -3.40
CA SER A 71 6.09 16.21 -2.04
C SER A 71 5.10 15.58 -1.07
N GLY A 72 5.54 15.32 0.14
CA GLY A 72 4.67 14.76 1.16
C GLY A 72 5.37 14.56 2.48
N THR A 73 4.64 14.04 3.44
CA THR A 73 5.13 13.83 4.80
C THR A 73 5.23 12.34 5.10
N MET A 74 6.41 11.89 5.46
CA MET A 74 6.66 10.56 5.97
C MET A 74 6.39 10.55 7.47
N ILE A 75 5.59 9.59 7.94
CA ILE A 75 5.08 9.57 9.33
C ILE A 75 5.27 8.16 9.89
N ASN A 76 5.79 8.09 11.10
CA ASN A 76 5.73 6.90 11.93
C ASN A 76 4.41 6.92 12.72
N THR A 77 3.46 6.09 12.36
CA THR A 77 2.16 6.00 13.03
C THR A 77 2.19 5.17 14.32
N GLY A 78 3.34 4.53 14.61
CA GLY A 78 3.51 3.54 15.66
C GLY A 78 3.10 2.13 15.23
N ARG A 79 2.54 1.95 14.03
CA ARG A 79 2.24 0.64 13.44
C ARG A 79 2.79 0.51 12.03
N HIS A 80 2.70 1.57 11.25
CA HIS A 80 3.17 1.63 9.87
C HIS A 80 3.99 2.88 9.66
N VAL A 81 4.89 2.81 8.71
CA VAL A 81 5.46 3.98 8.06
C VAL A 81 4.55 4.31 6.89
N ILE A 82 4.04 5.53 6.86
CA ILE A 82 3.25 6.04 5.75
C ILE A 82 3.93 7.27 5.16
N PHE A 83 3.82 7.43 3.84
CA PHE A 83 4.13 8.67 3.14
C PHE A 83 2.83 9.24 2.62
N ARG A 84 2.37 10.35 3.21
CA ARG A 84 1.15 11.04 2.81
C ARG A 84 1.49 12.14 1.85
N LEU A 85 0.88 12.09 0.65
CA LEU A 85 1.12 13.07 -0.40
C LEU A 85 0.55 14.45 -0.05
N ASP A 86 1.26 15.49 -0.49
CA ASP A 86 0.72 16.84 -0.51
C ASP A 86 -0.41 16.93 -1.57
N LYS A 87 -1.44 17.69 -1.26
CA LYS A 87 -2.62 17.84 -2.12
C LYS A 87 -2.39 18.72 -3.36
N GLN A 88 -1.26 19.43 -3.41
CA GLN A 88 -0.98 20.40 -4.48
C GLN A 88 -0.72 19.73 -5.84
N ASN A 89 -0.11 18.54 -5.85
CA ASN A 89 0.24 17.80 -7.06
C ASN A 89 -0.45 16.43 -7.06
N PRO A 90 -1.70 16.36 -7.51
CA PRO A 90 -2.44 15.10 -7.52
C PRO A 90 -1.80 14.08 -8.45
N VAL A 91 -1.75 12.85 -7.98
CA VAL A 91 -1.34 11.67 -8.74
C VAL A 91 -2.55 10.76 -8.87
N ASN A 92 -2.93 10.45 -10.10
CA ASN A 92 -4.10 9.62 -10.36
C ASN A 92 -3.72 8.37 -11.16
N ILE A 93 -4.43 7.28 -10.89
CA ILE A 93 -4.34 6.06 -11.69
C ILE A 93 -5.68 5.73 -12.33
N SER A 94 -5.61 5.11 -13.51
CA SER A 94 -6.75 4.57 -14.25
C SER A 94 -6.31 3.38 -15.12
N GLY A 95 -7.23 2.81 -15.86
CA GLY A 95 -6.94 1.62 -16.67
C GLY A 95 -6.82 0.34 -15.84
N GLY A 96 -6.16 -0.69 -16.35
CA GLY A 96 -6.15 -1.99 -15.70
C GLY A 96 -7.58 -2.48 -15.41
N PRO A 97 -7.88 -2.89 -14.17
CA PRO A 97 -9.22 -3.30 -13.75
C PRO A 97 -10.14 -2.13 -13.35
N LEU A 98 -9.64 -0.88 -13.42
CA LEU A 98 -10.32 0.29 -12.88
C LEU A 98 -11.27 0.91 -13.91
N LEU A 99 -12.50 1.21 -13.47
CA LEU A 99 -13.50 1.90 -14.27
C LEU A 99 -13.48 3.43 -14.08
N TYR A 100 -12.84 3.90 -13.01
CA TYR A 100 -12.80 5.29 -12.57
C TYR A 100 -11.38 5.74 -12.34
N ASN A 101 -11.18 7.06 -12.27
CA ASN A 101 -9.90 7.63 -11.83
C ASN A 101 -9.79 7.55 -10.31
N HIS A 102 -8.65 7.08 -9.84
CA HIS A 102 -8.35 6.97 -8.42
C HIS A 102 -7.15 7.84 -8.07
N ARG A 103 -7.29 8.67 -7.06
CA ARG A 103 -6.26 9.59 -6.58
C ARG A 103 -5.42 8.95 -5.49
N LEU A 104 -4.10 9.02 -5.61
CA LEU A 104 -3.16 8.56 -4.60
C LEU A 104 -3.27 9.45 -3.35
N GLU A 105 -3.55 8.83 -2.21
CA GLU A 105 -3.63 9.50 -0.92
C GLU A 105 -2.36 9.27 -0.10
N GLU A 106 -1.95 8.01 0.03
CA GLU A 106 -0.77 7.65 0.81
C GLU A 106 -0.09 6.37 0.32
N ILE A 107 1.19 6.23 0.68
CA ILE A 107 2.00 5.04 0.46
C ILE A 107 2.32 4.45 1.82
N MET A 108 2.03 3.16 2.00
CA MET A 108 2.26 2.43 3.25
C MET A 108 3.33 1.37 3.06
N LEU A 109 4.17 1.17 4.09
CA LEU A 109 5.23 0.17 4.08
C LEU A 109 4.96 -0.94 5.10
N HIS A 110 5.03 -2.18 4.63
CA HIS A 110 5.04 -3.39 5.45
C HIS A 110 6.39 -4.07 5.34
N PHE A 111 6.93 -4.55 6.45
CA PHE A 111 8.23 -5.22 6.51
C PHE A 111 8.33 -6.13 7.72
N GLY A 112 9.17 -7.15 7.59
CA GLY A 112 9.38 -8.14 8.63
C GLY A 112 10.66 -7.96 9.41
N SER A 113 10.76 -8.68 10.53
CA SER A 113 11.98 -8.82 11.33
C SER A 113 13.08 -9.59 10.59
N GLU A 114 12.69 -10.43 9.62
CA GLU A 114 13.58 -11.22 8.77
C GLU A 114 13.32 -10.96 7.28
N ASN A 115 14.31 -11.26 6.41
CA ASN A 115 14.21 -10.97 4.97
C ASN A 115 13.24 -11.89 4.22
N GLY A 116 12.87 -13.03 4.77
CA GLY A 116 11.93 -14.00 4.17
C GLY A 116 10.47 -13.78 4.56
N ILE A 117 10.18 -12.84 5.46
CA ILE A 117 8.84 -12.59 5.98
C ILE A 117 8.66 -11.08 6.12
N GLY A 118 7.63 -10.50 5.52
CA GLY A 118 7.40 -9.05 5.63
C GLY A 118 6.31 -8.51 4.73
N SER A 119 6.02 -9.17 3.60
CA SER A 119 4.91 -8.81 2.76
C SER A 119 3.58 -9.28 3.36
N GLU A 120 2.51 -8.53 3.10
CA GLU A 120 1.15 -8.93 3.44
C GLU A 120 0.64 -10.03 2.50
N HIS A 121 0.80 -9.83 1.17
CA HIS A 121 0.48 -10.84 0.19
C HIS A 121 1.59 -11.90 0.10
N PHE A 122 1.17 -13.14 -0.13
CA PHE A 122 2.07 -14.24 -0.45
C PHE A 122 1.92 -14.62 -1.92
N MET A 123 3.02 -15.07 -2.53
CA MET A 123 3.04 -15.63 -3.87
C MET A 123 3.46 -17.10 -3.80
N ASN A 124 2.55 -18.02 -4.14
CA ASN A 124 2.78 -19.48 -4.05
C ASN A 124 3.25 -19.94 -2.65
N LYS A 125 2.69 -19.34 -1.60
CA LYS A 125 3.01 -19.55 -0.17
C LYS A 125 4.35 -18.95 0.29
N GLU A 126 5.01 -18.18 -0.54
CA GLU A 126 6.24 -17.46 -0.19
C GLU A 126 5.92 -15.99 0.09
N SER A 127 6.53 -15.45 1.14
CA SER A 127 6.49 -14.02 1.50
C SER A 127 7.75 -13.33 0.98
N ALA A 128 7.67 -12.04 0.73
CA ALA A 128 8.82 -11.18 0.45
C ALA A 128 9.31 -10.46 1.71
N ALA A 129 10.46 -9.80 1.64
CA ALA A 129 11.02 -9.02 2.74
C ALA A 129 10.12 -7.87 3.21
N GLY A 130 9.26 -7.38 2.32
CA GLY A 130 8.27 -6.36 2.61
C GLY A 130 7.33 -6.11 1.44
N GLU A 131 6.44 -5.13 1.62
CA GLU A 131 5.46 -4.72 0.62
C GLU A 131 5.22 -3.21 0.70
N VAL A 132 5.22 -2.55 -0.45
CA VAL A 132 4.80 -1.15 -0.60
C VAL A 132 3.38 -1.14 -1.12
N GLN A 133 2.49 -0.42 -0.46
CA GLN A 133 1.10 -0.27 -0.87
C GLN A 133 0.80 1.19 -1.20
N LEU A 134 0.41 1.45 -2.45
CA LEU A 134 -0.04 2.76 -2.91
C LEU A 134 -1.56 2.81 -2.81
N ILE A 135 -2.08 3.54 -1.84
CA ILE A 135 -3.50 3.59 -1.52
C ILE A 135 -4.14 4.76 -2.27
N HIS A 136 -5.05 4.43 -3.18
CA HIS A 136 -5.78 5.40 -3.98
C HIS A 136 -7.27 5.35 -3.66
N TYR A 137 -7.92 6.51 -3.65
CA TYR A 137 -9.36 6.59 -3.52
C TYR A 137 -10.03 7.05 -4.82
N ASN A 138 -11.23 6.56 -5.08
CA ASN A 138 -12.02 6.91 -6.25
C ASN A 138 -12.51 8.37 -6.14
N GLN A 139 -11.81 9.27 -6.85
CA GLN A 139 -12.11 10.70 -6.82
C GLN A 139 -13.30 11.10 -7.71
N ASP A 140 -13.71 10.22 -8.64
CA ASP A 140 -14.86 10.48 -9.52
C ASP A 140 -16.19 10.29 -8.79
N LEU A 141 -16.20 9.44 -7.73
CA LEU A 141 -17.39 9.13 -6.96
C LEU A 141 -17.39 9.71 -5.54
N TYR A 142 -16.21 9.97 -4.95
CA TYR A 142 -16.08 10.32 -3.54
C TYR A 142 -15.12 11.50 -3.32
N ASN A 143 -15.45 12.34 -2.34
CA ASN A 143 -14.68 13.56 -2.06
C ASN A 143 -13.37 13.31 -1.27
N ASN A 144 -13.27 12.17 -0.59
CA ASN A 144 -12.11 11.85 0.24
C ASN A 144 -12.00 10.35 0.49
N VAL A 145 -10.82 9.94 0.96
CA VAL A 145 -10.50 8.53 1.26
C VAL A 145 -11.41 7.94 2.34
N SER A 146 -11.83 8.71 3.33
CA SER A 146 -12.69 8.21 4.43
C SER A 146 -14.08 7.84 3.95
N GLU A 147 -14.65 8.59 3.02
CA GLU A 147 -15.92 8.29 2.36
C GLU A 147 -15.76 7.10 1.41
N ALA A 148 -14.75 7.14 0.54
CA ALA A 148 -14.43 6.09 -0.42
C ALA A 148 -14.22 4.73 0.24
N SER A 149 -13.49 4.68 1.35
CA SER A 149 -13.15 3.43 2.05
C SER A 149 -14.38 2.62 2.49
N ARG A 150 -15.52 3.27 2.71
CA ARG A 150 -16.76 2.63 3.18
C ARG A 150 -17.72 2.24 2.06
N ASN A 151 -17.44 2.67 0.83
CA ASN A 151 -18.38 2.59 -0.28
C ASN A 151 -17.84 1.73 -1.44
N PRO A 152 -18.71 1.14 -2.26
CA PRO A 152 -18.33 0.30 -3.39
C PRO A 152 -17.43 1.01 -4.39
N ASN A 153 -16.48 0.28 -4.99
CA ASN A 153 -15.46 0.83 -5.90
C ASN A 153 -14.67 2.01 -5.31
N GLY A 154 -14.59 2.07 -3.98
CA GLY A 154 -14.03 3.22 -3.31
C GLY A 154 -12.52 3.30 -3.36
N LEU A 155 -11.84 2.17 -3.23
CA LEU A 155 -10.38 2.13 -3.16
C LEU A 155 -9.76 1.27 -4.26
N ALA A 156 -8.60 1.69 -4.72
CA ALA A 156 -7.66 0.90 -5.50
C ALA A 156 -6.30 0.91 -4.79
N ILE A 157 -5.73 -0.27 -4.54
CA ILE A 157 -4.42 -0.38 -3.90
C ILE A 157 -3.47 -1.12 -4.84
N ILE A 158 -2.35 -0.44 -5.18
CA ILE A 158 -1.25 -1.08 -5.91
C ILE A 158 -0.28 -1.62 -4.88
N SER A 159 0.02 -2.91 -4.99
CA SER A 159 0.99 -3.62 -4.16
C SER A 159 2.25 -3.94 -4.96
N LEU A 160 3.41 -3.64 -4.37
CA LEU A 160 4.74 -3.94 -4.90
C LEU A 160 5.54 -4.65 -3.82
N PHE A 161 6.00 -5.86 -4.12
CA PHE A 161 6.87 -6.60 -3.22
C PHE A 161 8.24 -5.92 -3.07
N ILE A 162 8.88 -6.12 -1.92
CA ILE A 162 10.23 -5.63 -1.64
C ILE A 162 11.19 -6.81 -1.56
N ASN A 163 12.29 -6.72 -2.33
CA ASN A 163 13.45 -7.60 -2.19
C ASN A 163 14.62 -6.84 -1.59
N VAL A 164 15.44 -7.54 -0.82
CA VAL A 164 16.74 -7.03 -0.36
C VAL A 164 17.80 -7.36 -1.41
N ALA A 165 18.49 -6.32 -1.90
CA ALA A 165 19.49 -6.40 -2.96
C ALA A 165 20.63 -5.40 -2.72
N ASP A 166 21.65 -5.41 -3.58
CA ASP A 166 22.79 -4.49 -3.46
C ASP A 166 22.43 -3.04 -3.86
N ASN A 167 21.42 -2.87 -4.70
CA ASN A 167 20.94 -1.56 -5.15
C ASN A 167 19.52 -1.30 -4.66
N SER A 168 19.18 -0.03 -4.50
CA SER A 168 17.85 0.41 -4.08
C SER A 168 17.11 1.08 -5.23
N ASN A 169 15.78 0.88 -5.25
CA ASN A 169 14.89 1.68 -6.07
C ASN A 169 15.10 3.18 -5.78
N PRO A 170 15.19 4.06 -6.80
CA PRO A 170 15.51 5.48 -6.61
C PRO A 170 14.54 6.22 -5.69
N PHE A 171 13.23 5.96 -5.80
CA PHE A 171 12.23 6.55 -4.92
C PHE A 171 12.41 6.11 -3.47
N LEU A 172 12.56 4.79 -3.24
CA LEU A 172 12.76 4.24 -1.90
C LEU A 172 14.11 4.69 -1.33
N ASN A 173 15.14 4.86 -2.16
CA ASN A 173 16.44 5.37 -1.71
C ASN A 173 16.35 6.78 -1.13
N ARG A 174 15.50 7.64 -1.69
CA ARG A 174 15.24 8.98 -1.15
C ARG A 174 14.38 8.94 0.11
N MET A 175 13.34 8.12 0.10
CA MET A 175 12.44 7.95 1.25
C MET A 175 13.13 7.33 2.47
N LEU A 176 13.96 6.31 2.24
CA LEU A 176 14.59 5.50 3.29
C LEU A 176 16.05 5.89 3.55
N ASN A 177 16.42 7.14 3.24
CA ASN A 177 17.75 7.60 3.60
C ASN A 177 17.89 7.77 5.13
N ARG A 178 19.14 7.74 5.60
CA ARG A 178 19.44 7.77 7.04
C ARG A 178 18.84 8.97 7.76
N GLU A 179 18.86 10.14 7.14
CA GLU A 179 18.33 11.37 7.73
C GLU A 179 16.82 11.27 7.96
N THR A 180 16.08 10.86 6.94
CA THR A 180 14.62 10.67 7.02
C THR A 180 14.26 9.66 8.11
N ILE A 181 14.89 8.49 8.09
CA ILE A 181 14.60 7.42 9.06
C ILE A 181 14.90 7.87 10.49
N THR A 182 15.98 8.60 10.71
CA THR A 182 16.31 9.13 12.05
C THR A 182 15.25 10.10 12.56
N ARG A 183 14.61 10.87 11.67
CA ARG A 183 13.58 11.86 12.03
C ARG A 183 12.19 11.25 12.28
N ILE A 184 12.01 9.98 12.00
CA ILE A 184 10.75 9.25 12.24
C ILE A 184 10.97 7.99 13.10
N SER A 185 12.02 7.98 13.93
CA SER A 185 12.43 6.82 14.73
C SER A 185 11.37 6.37 15.72
N PHE A 186 10.53 7.29 16.19
CA PHE A 186 9.53 7.04 17.21
C PHE A 186 8.11 7.38 16.73
N ARG A 187 7.15 6.80 17.38
CA ARG A 187 5.72 7.03 17.11
C ARG A 187 5.36 8.52 17.13
N ASN A 188 4.57 8.92 16.13
CA ASN A 188 4.08 10.28 15.86
C ASN A 188 5.16 11.27 15.37
N GLU A 189 6.38 10.80 15.13
CA GLU A 189 7.37 11.61 14.44
C GLU A 189 7.09 11.65 12.94
N ALA A 190 7.44 12.77 12.32
CA ALA A 190 7.17 13.05 10.92
C ALA A 190 8.31 13.83 10.27
N ASN A 191 8.55 13.59 8.98
CA ASN A 191 9.53 14.31 8.17
C ASN A 191 8.95 14.64 6.80
N PHE A 192 9.05 15.91 6.40
CA PHE A 192 8.61 16.35 5.07
C PHE A 192 9.69 16.07 4.03
N ILE A 193 9.30 15.47 2.90
CA ILE A 193 10.18 15.10 1.80
C ILE A 193 9.67 15.74 0.52
N GLN A 194 10.56 16.31 -0.26
CA GLN A 194 10.26 16.99 -1.53
C GLN A 194 10.90 16.28 -2.73
N ASP A 195 10.44 16.66 -3.91
CA ASP A 195 11.06 16.30 -5.19
C ASP A 195 11.13 14.79 -5.48
N LEU A 196 10.14 14.01 -5.00
CA LEU A 196 10.02 12.59 -5.30
C LEU A 196 9.35 12.37 -6.66
N SER A 197 9.80 11.35 -7.41
CA SER A 197 9.18 10.92 -8.66
C SER A 197 8.41 9.62 -8.45
N ILE A 198 7.09 9.68 -8.43
CA ILE A 198 6.23 8.50 -8.26
C ILE A 198 6.46 7.47 -9.38
N GLU A 199 6.81 7.91 -10.59
CA GLU A 199 7.11 7.01 -11.71
C GLU A 199 8.24 6.01 -11.38
N GLU A 200 9.20 6.41 -10.52
CA GLU A 200 10.31 5.56 -10.12
C GLU A 200 9.89 4.33 -9.29
N LEU A 201 8.66 4.32 -8.74
CA LEU A 201 8.09 3.14 -8.08
C LEU A 201 7.64 2.07 -9.08
N TYR A 202 7.42 2.44 -10.34
CA TYR A 202 6.94 1.49 -11.33
C TYR A 202 8.11 0.95 -12.16
N PRO A 203 8.21 -0.38 -12.35
CA PRO A 203 9.18 -0.96 -13.28
C PRO A 203 8.92 -0.48 -14.71
N GLU A 204 9.97 -0.43 -15.57
CA GLU A 204 9.85 -0.03 -16.98
C GLU A 204 8.82 -0.88 -17.76
N SER A 205 8.74 -2.15 -17.42
CA SER A 205 7.73 -3.05 -17.95
C SER A 205 7.32 -4.04 -16.87
N PHE A 206 6.04 -4.23 -16.70
CA PHE A 206 5.50 -5.12 -15.67
C PHE A 206 4.18 -5.74 -16.12
N GLY A 207 3.87 -6.87 -15.52
CA GLY A 207 2.51 -7.38 -15.48
C GLY A 207 1.87 -7.14 -14.14
N PHE A 208 0.59 -7.35 -14.09
CA PHE A 208 -0.13 -7.28 -12.83
C PHE A 208 -1.23 -8.34 -12.76
N LEU A 209 -1.60 -8.64 -11.55
CA LEU A 209 -2.80 -9.40 -11.24
C LEU A 209 -3.74 -8.56 -10.39
N THR A 210 -5.01 -8.89 -10.42
CA THR A 210 -6.04 -8.13 -9.73
C THR A 210 -7.10 -9.03 -9.11
N TYR A 211 -7.62 -8.59 -7.97
CA TYR A 211 -8.74 -9.22 -7.29
C TYR A 211 -9.50 -8.20 -6.43
N GLN A 212 -10.74 -8.53 -6.06
CA GLN A 212 -11.54 -7.73 -5.15
C GLN A 212 -11.28 -8.16 -3.70
N GLY A 213 -10.94 -7.21 -2.85
CA GLY A 213 -10.55 -7.47 -1.48
C GLY A 213 -10.93 -6.37 -0.49
N SER A 214 -10.19 -6.31 0.61
CA SER A 214 -10.42 -5.37 1.69
C SER A 214 -9.18 -4.55 2.01
N MET A 215 -9.36 -3.51 2.83
CA MET A 215 -8.26 -2.94 3.61
C MET A 215 -7.69 -4.04 4.52
N THR A 216 -6.37 -4.03 4.70
CA THR A 216 -5.65 -4.97 5.58
C THR A 216 -5.57 -4.49 7.03
N ILE A 217 -6.07 -3.29 7.28
CA ILE A 217 -6.20 -2.67 8.62
C ILE A 217 -7.68 -2.45 8.97
N PRO A 218 -8.04 -2.45 10.27
CA PRO A 218 -9.40 -2.16 10.70
C PRO A 218 -9.91 -0.80 10.18
N PRO A 219 -11.17 -0.76 9.78
CA PRO A 219 -12.28 -1.71 9.92
C PRO A 219 -12.38 -2.81 8.85
N CYS A 220 -11.36 -3.02 8.02
CA CYS A 220 -11.27 -4.09 7.00
C CYS A 220 -12.40 -4.03 5.97
N TYR A 221 -12.79 -2.84 5.54
CA TYR A 221 -13.85 -2.65 4.55
C TYR A 221 -13.53 -3.34 3.23
N GLU A 222 -14.50 -4.07 2.67
CA GLU A 222 -14.38 -4.89 1.45
C GLU A 222 -14.64 -4.09 0.17
N THR A 223 -13.96 -2.97 0.03
CA THR A 223 -14.18 -1.95 -1.00
C THR A 223 -12.95 -1.75 -1.91
N VAL A 224 -11.95 -2.62 -1.78
CA VAL A 224 -10.65 -2.47 -2.44
C VAL A 224 -10.56 -3.30 -3.70
N THR A 225 -10.16 -2.67 -4.80
CA THR A 225 -9.61 -3.34 -5.99
C THR A 225 -8.10 -3.40 -5.83
N TRP A 226 -7.57 -4.61 -5.61
CA TRP A 226 -6.13 -4.85 -5.52
C TRP A 226 -5.51 -5.01 -6.90
N ILE A 227 -4.33 -4.42 -7.08
CA ILE A 227 -3.49 -4.52 -8.27
C ILE A 227 -2.08 -4.89 -7.77
N ILE A 228 -1.67 -6.13 -8.00
CA ILE A 228 -0.37 -6.64 -7.53
C ILE A 228 0.58 -6.66 -8.72
N ILE A 229 1.66 -5.91 -8.64
CA ILE A 229 2.70 -5.84 -9.67
C ILE A 229 3.62 -7.07 -9.57
N ASP A 230 3.94 -7.69 -10.69
CA ASP A 230 4.75 -8.91 -10.77
C ASP A 230 6.25 -8.69 -10.53
N ARG A 231 6.70 -7.43 -10.58
CA ARG A 231 8.11 -7.05 -10.42
C ARG A 231 8.33 -6.42 -9.04
N PRO A 232 9.22 -6.98 -8.22
CA PRO A 232 9.53 -6.40 -6.93
C PRO A 232 10.37 -5.13 -7.05
N LEU A 233 10.29 -4.29 -6.03
CA LEU A 233 11.21 -3.19 -5.78
C LEU A 233 12.40 -3.69 -4.95
N ASN A 234 13.56 -3.12 -5.19
CA ASN A 234 14.75 -3.43 -4.39
C ASN A 234 15.01 -2.35 -3.34
N ILE A 235 15.45 -2.78 -2.17
CA ILE A 235 16.09 -1.93 -1.16
C ILE A 235 17.37 -2.60 -0.67
N THR A 236 18.29 -1.82 -0.09
CA THR A 236 19.52 -2.38 0.47
C THR A 236 19.28 -3.02 1.84
N SER A 237 20.17 -3.93 2.23
CA SER A 237 20.16 -4.53 3.58
C SER A 237 20.27 -3.47 4.68
N MET A 238 21.01 -2.37 4.42
CA MET A 238 21.13 -1.22 5.34
C MET A 238 19.80 -0.49 5.52
N GLN A 239 19.05 -0.27 4.45
CA GLN A 239 17.73 0.36 4.51
C GLN A 239 16.73 -0.53 5.26
N MET A 240 16.71 -1.83 4.98
CA MET A 240 15.87 -2.77 5.72
C MET A 240 16.24 -2.80 7.22
N HIS A 241 17.53 -2.81 7.54
CA HIS A 241 17.97 -2.71 8.93
C HIS A 241 17.47 -1.41 9.59
N SER A 242 17.57 -0.28 8.91
CA SER A 242 17.10 1.02 9.42
C SER A 242 15.58 1.03 9.66
N LEU A 243 14.77 0.42 8.79
CA LEU A 243 13.33 0.26 9.01
C LEU A 243 13.03 -0.55 10.27
N ARG A 244 13.79 -1.61 10.54
CA ARG A 244 13.63 -2.47 11.74
C ARG A 244 13.97 -1.78 13.05
N LEU A 245 14.71 -0.66 12.99
CA LEU A 245 15.02 0.18 14.15
C LEU A 245 13.93 1.22 14.47
N LEU A 246 12.88 1.34 13.65
CA LEU A 246 11.75 2.20 13.95
C LEU A 246 10.94 1.64 15.12
N SER A 247 10.59 2.51 16.07
CA SER A 247 9.84 2.15 17.27
C SER A 247 8.33 2.34 17.08
N GLN A 248 7.54 1.39 17.59
CA GLN A 248 6.10 1.54 17.73
C GLN A 248 5.72 2.52 18.87
N ASN A 249 6.64 2.77 19.77
CA ASN A 249 6.44 3.54 21.00
C ASN A 249 7.07 4.93 20.91
N GLN A 250 6.77 5.77 21.90
CA GLN A 250 7.41 7.08 22.06
C GLN A 250 8.79 6.93 22.71
N PRO A 251 9.68 7.95 22.63
CA PRO A 251 11.04 7.90 23.20
C PRO A 251 11.09 7.60 24.71
N SER A 252 10.04 7.97 25.45
CA SER A 252 9.95 7.74 26.89
C SER A 252 9.50 6.32 27.28
N GLN A 253 9.17 5.49 26.32
CA GLN A 253 8.66 4.13 26.50
C GLN A 253 9.72 3.10 26.09
N ILE A 254 9.51 1.84 26.52
CA ILE A 254 10.36 0.72 26.09
C ILE A 254 10.32 0.59 24.58
N PHE A 255 11.50 0.43 23.95
CA PHE A 255 11.61 0.21 22.52
C PHE A 255 10.85 -1.06 22.11
N GLN A 256 10.03 -0.94 21.07
CA GLN A 256 9.35 -2.04 20.43
C GLN A 256 9.47 -1.83 18.91
N SER A 257 10.13 -2.75 18.23
CA SER A 257 10.31 -2.66 16.76
C SER A 257 8.97 -2.60 16.04
N MET A 258 8.91 -1.79 14.99
CA MET A 258 7.77 -1.73 14.08
C MET A 258 7.72 -2.91 13.09
N SER A 259 8.73 -3.76 13.07
CA SER A 259 8.74 -4.96 12.22
C SER A 259 7.52 -5.84 12.44
N ASP A 260 7.23 -6.69 11.48
CA ASP A 260 6.10 -7.63 11.49
C ASP A 260 4.73 -6.91 11.50
N ASN A 261 4.69 -5.75 10.85
CA ASN A 261 3.52 -4.88 10.76
C ASN A 261 2.56 -5.28 9.61
N PHE A 262 2.39 -6.56 9.38
CA PHE A 262 1.53 -7.13 8.36
C PHE A 262 0.41 -7.98 8.96
N ARG A 263 -0.68 -8.12 8.21
CA ARG A 263 -1.80 -8.99 8.56
C ARG A 263 -1.57 -10.39 7.98
N PRO A 264 -1.89 -11.48 8.70
CA PRO A 264 -1.87 -12.82 8.14
C PRO A 264 -2.78 -12.97 6.92
N VAL A 265 -2.41 -13.84 5.98
CA VAL A 265 -3.19 -14.12 4.78
C VAL A 265 -4.58 -14.64 5.10
N GLN A 266 -5.56 -14.19 4.33
CA GLN A 266 -6.97 -14.50 4.48
C GLN A 266 -7.42 -15.49 3.39
N PRO A 267 -8.46 -16.30 3.65
CA PRO A 267 -8.99 -17.23 2.66
C PRO A 267 -9.45 -16.52 1.38
N LEU A 268 -9.08 -17.07 0.23
CA LEU A 268 -9.52 -16.54 -1.08
C LEU A 268 -11.03 -16.74 -1.30
N PHE A 269 -11.60 -17.80 -0.74
CA PHE A 269 -12.97 -18.24 -1.01
C PHE A 269 -13.21 -18.40 -2.52
N HIS A 270 -14.34 -17.88 -3.03
CA HIS A 270 -14.74 -17.99 -4.44
C HIS A 270 -14.31 -16.79 -5.30
N ARG A 271 -13.34 -15.99 -4.83
CA ARG A 271 -12.86 -14.84 -5.60
C ARG A 271 -11.97 -15.27 -6.75
N GLY A 272 -12.23 -14.71 -7.94
CA GLY A 272 -11.37 -14.89 -9.11
C GLY A 272 -10.12 -14.02 -9.02
N LEU A 273 -8.99 -14.59 -9.42
CA LEU A 273 -7.73 -13.87 -9.67
C LEU A 273 -7.59 -13.69 -11.18
N ARG A 274 -7.48 -12.46 -11.66
CA ARG A 274 -7.23 -12.16 -13.08
C ARG A 274 -5.88 -11.48 -13.23
N GLY A 275 -5.25 -11.66 -14.36
CA GLY A 275 -3.99 -10.98 -14.64
C GLY A 275 -3.74 -10.84 -16.15
N ASN A 276 -2.91 -9.89 -16.51
CA ASN A 276 -2.45 -9.68 -17.87
C ASN A 276 -1.17 -10.46 -18.21
N LEU A 277 -0.74 -11.37 -17.32
CA LEU A 277 0.37 -12.30 -17.50
C LEU A 277 -0.13 -13.73 -17.60
N ASP A 278 0.41 -14.49 -18.55
CA ASP A 278 0.14 -15.93 -18.65
C ASP A 278 1.21 -16.72 -17.87
N PHE A 279 0.94 -16.99 -16.61
CA PHE A 279 1.82 -17.77 -15.74
C PHE A 279 1.94 -19.25 -16.14
N ARG A 280 1.07 -19.76 -17.03
CA ARG A 280 1.10 -21.15 -17.51
C ARG A 280 2.15 -21.36 -18.59
N LYS A 281 2.68 -20.30 -19.16
CA LYS A 281 3.69 -20.31 -20.23
C LYS A 281 4.90 -19.45 -19.86
N PRO A 282 5.68 -19.84 -18.84
CA PRO A 282 6.87 -19.10 -18.46
C PRO A 282 7.84 -19.08 -19.64
N GLY A 283 8.32 -17.90 -20.02
CA GLY A 283 9.29 -17.69 -21.10
C GLY A 283 8.72 -17.37 -22.48
N ARG A 284 7.43 -17.54 -22.76
CA ARG A 284 6.80 -16.91 -23.90
C ARG A 284 6.43 -15.47 -23.56
N LYS A 285 7.26 -14.53 -23.96
CA LYS A 285 6.82 -13.13 -24.10
C LYS A 285 5.63 -13.16 -25.06
N CYS A 286 4.41 -13.08 -24.53
CA CYS A 286 3.26 -12.83 -25.39
C CYS A 286 3.58 -11.54 -26.16
N LYS A 287 3.54 -11.60 -27.50
CA LYS A 287 3.61 -10.40 -28.34
C LYS A 287 2.43 -9.51 -27.90
N GLY A 288 2.68 -8.52 -27.08
CA GLY A 288 1.68 -7.66 -26.46
C GLY A 288 1.88 -7.38 -24.96
N ALA A 289 2.70 -8.16 -24.24
CA ALA A 289 2.85 -8.08 -22.78
C ALA A 289 4.07 -7.26 -22.30
N ASN A 290 4.57 -6.32 -23.08
CA ASN A 290 5.42 -5.25 -22.57
C ASN A 290 4.50 -4.09 -22.18
N TYR A 291 3.72 -4.28 -21.11
CA TYR A 291 2.96 -3.19 -20.54
C TYR A 291 3.93 -2.19 -19.92
N LYS A 292 4.10 -1.05 -20.60
CA LYS A 292 4.74 0.12 -20.01
C LYS A 292 3.66 0.91 -19.30
N LEU A 293 4.01 1.49 -18.16
CA LEU A 293 3.17 2.48 -17.53
C LEU A 293 2.94 3.63 -18.52
N HIS A 294 1.69 3.94 -18.79
CA HIS A 294 1.37 5.12 -19.57
C HIS A 294 1.29 6.32 -18.63
N VAL A 295 2.19 7.30 -18.83
CA VAL A 295 2.27 8.49 -17.98
C VAL A 295 1.75 9.68 -18.76
N ASP A 296 0.60 10.19 -18.35
CA ASP A 296 0.01 11.42 -18.86
C ASP A 296 0.38 12.58 -17.92
N ARG A 297 1.14 13.55 -18.44
CA ARG A 297 1.50 14.76 -17.70
C ARG A 297 0.59 15.89 -18.14
N LEU A 298 -0.28 16.33 -17.24
CA LEU A 298 -1.10 17.51 -17.45
C LEU A 298 -0.20 18.75 -17.30
N MET A 299 -0.15 19.59 -18.32
CA MET A 299 0.50 20.90 -18.21
C MET A 299 -0.36 21.76 -17.27
N SER A 300 0.25 22.28 -16.22
CA SER A 300 -0.40 23.28 -15.35
C SER A 300 -0.81 24.48 -16.19
N SER A 301 -2.10 24.81 -16.18
CA SER A 301 -2.67 26.00 -16.86
C SER A 301 -2.26 27.33 -16.23
N LYS A 302 -1.23 27.36 -15.38
CA LYS A 302 -0.77 28.55 -14.65
C LYS A 302 0.28 29.40 -15.39
N ASN A 303 0.54 29.16 -16.67
CA ASN A 303 1.47 30.01 -17.48
C ASN A 303 0.72 30.67 -18.65
N LEU A 304 -0.46 31.24 -18.39
CA LEU A 304 -1.11 32.19 -19.28
C LEU A 304 -1.61 33.36 -18.42
N ASP A 305 -0.67 34.20 -18.00
CA ASP A 305 -0.87 35.63 -17.72
C ASP A 305 0.51 36.34 -17.84
#